data_671991f63c10ed6765b080ad8be4ab46
#
_entry.id   671991f63c10ed6765b080ad8be4ab46
#
_cell.length_a   1.000
_cell.length_b   1.000
_cell.length_c   1.000
_cell.angle_alpha   90.00
_cell.angle_beta   90.00
_cell.angle_gamma   90.00
#
_symmetry.space_group_name_H-M   'P 1'
#
loop_
_entity.id
_entity.type
_entity.pdbx_description
1 polymer ?
#
loop_
_entity_poly.entity_id
_entity_poly.type
_entity_poly.pdbx_seq_one_letter_code
_entity_poly.pdbx_strand_id
1 'polypeptide(L)'
;MASSYAADFLSAVREGRSHIPIPLDSLRLDSVTGFDIYIQPRSGETMVLYAKRDVAFGLAALRRLQQSHVQYVYIDAAQQGEYRLYIESHMPDILGDPSIQVAEKAEILYTSA
;
A
#
# COMPACT_ATOMS: atom_id res chain seq x y z
N MET A 1 -16.41 -2.66 13.22
CA MET A 1 -15.23 -2.34 14.01
C MET A 1 -14.34 -1.37 13.25
N ALA A 2 -13.88 -0.34 13.91
CA ALA A 2 -12.99 0.62 13.26
C ALA A 2 -11.67 -0.06 12.88
N SER A 3 -11.21 0.21 11.68
CA SER A 3 -9.89 -0.25 11.24
C SER A 3 -8.80 0.47 12.04
N SER A 4 -7.79 -0.25 12.48
CA SER A 4 -6.62 0.34 13.12
C SER A 4 -5.66 0.97 12.11
N TYR A 5 -5.93 0.81 10.82
CA TYR A 5 -5.01 1.24 9.76
C TYR A 5 -4.72 2.75 9.83
N ALA A 6 -5.77 3.59 9.96
CA ALA A 6 -5.58 5.03 10.00
C ALA A 6 -4.73 5.44 11.20
N ALA A 7 -4.92 4.81 12.37
CA ALA A 7 -4.11 5.06 13.54
C ALA A 7 -2.65 4.62 13.33
N ASP A 8 -2.43 3.47 12.72
CA ASP A 8 -1.09 2.96 12.42
C ASP A 8 -0.36 3.88 11.44
N PHE A 9 -1.06 4.34 10.41
CA PHE A 9 -0.49 5.28 9.44
C PHE A 9 -0.09 6.60 10.12
N LEU A 10 -0.98 7.20 10.90
CA LEU A 10 -0.69 8.45 11.62
C LEU A 10 0.44 8.27 12.62
N SER A 11 0.46 7.16 13.33
CA SER A 11 1.52 6.85 14.28
C SER A 11 2.88 6.76 13.57
N ALA A 12 2.94 6.07 12.42
CA ALA A 12 4.17 5.95 11.64
C ALA A 12 4.67 7.31 11.18
N VAL A 13 3.78 8.17 10.71
CA VAL A 13 4.14 9.52 10.26
C VAL A 13 4.64 10.38 11.43
N ARG A 14 3.92 10.37 12.56
CA ARG A 14 4.29 11.17 13.74
C ARG A 14 5.62 10.75 14.34
N GLU A 15 5.88 9.45 14.38
CA GLU A 15 7.08 8.90 14.98
C GLU A 15 8.28 8.98 14.04
N GLY A 16 8.09 9.48 12.81
CA GLY A 16 9.16 9.58 11.83
C GLY A 16 9.68 8.21 11.40
N ARG A 17 8.82 7.19 11.40
CA ARG A 17 9.19 5.86 10.93
C ARG A 17 9.62 5.90 9.47
N SER A 18 10.63 5.09 9.14
CA SER A 18 11.17 5.04 7.79
C SER A 18 10.22 4.38 6.78
N HIS A 19 9.26 3.57 7.24
CA HIS A 19 8.29 2.87 6.39
C HIS A 19 6.87 3.12 6.90
N ILE A 20 5.94 3.28 5.95
CA ILE A 20 4.53 3.49 6.26
C ILE A 20 3.67 2.42 5.60
N PRO A 21 2.59 1.96 6.28
CA PRO A 21 1.71 0.95 5.70
C PRO A 21 0.77 1.54 4.66
N ILE A 22 0.52 0.77 3.60
CA ILE A 22 -0.48 1.11 2.58
C ILE A 22 -1.34 -0.13 2.31
N PRO A 23 -2.64 0.05 1.98
CA PRO A 23 -3.47 -1.10 1.64
C PRO A 23 -2.98 -1.82 0.39
N LEU A 24 -2.95 -3.15 0.43
CA LEU A 24 -2.55 -3.94 -0.74
C LEU A 24 -3.47 -3.65 -1.94
N ASP A 25 -4.76 -3.46 -1.69
CA ASP A 25 -5.75 -3.20 -2.74
C ASP A 25 -5.57 -1.86 -3.45
N SER A 26 -4.71 -0.97 -2.93
CA SER A 26 -4.37 0.27 -3.63
C SER A 26 -3.44 0.04 -4.81
N LEU A 27 -2.78 -1.12 -4.88
CA LEU A 27 -1.87 -1.45 -5.96
C LEU A 27 -2.63 -2.05 -7.15
N ARG A 28 -2.35 -1.54 -8.35
CA ARG A 28 -3.01 -1.98 -9.58
C ARG A 28 -2.09 -2.91 -10.37
N LEU A 29 -2.69 -3.94 -10.98
CA LEU A 29 -1.95 -4.92 -11.77
C LEU A 29 -1.27 -4.27 -12.96
N ASP A 30 -0.08 -4.79 -13.27
CA ASP A 30 0.73 -4.39 -14.43
C ASP A 30 1.09 -2.92 -14.45
N SER A 31 1.02 -2.26 -13.30
CA SER A 31 1.41 -0.86 -13.15
C SER A 31 2.82 -0.74 -12.58
N VAL A 32 3.59 0.19 -13.12
CA VAL A 32 4.85 0.62 -12.53
C VAL A 32 4.51 1.66 -11.48
N THR A 33 4.86 1.36 -10.23
CA THR A 33 4.37 2.16 -9.10
C THR A 33 5.13 3.47 -8.89
N GLY A 34 6.41 3.48 -9.19
CA GLY A 34 7.27 4.64 -8.89
C GLY A 34 7.78 4.67 -7.46
N PHE A 35 7.43 3.68 -6.66
CA PHE A 35 7.93 3.54 -5.29
C PHE A 35 8.24 2.08 -4.99
N ASP A 36 9.18 1.85 -4.08
CA ASP A 36 9.55 0.50 -3.67
C ASP A 36 8.54 -0.05 -2.67
N ILE A 37 8.20 -1.32 -2.82
CA ILE A 37 7.22 -2.00 -1.96
C ILE A 37 7.97 -2.95 -1.04
N TYR A 38 7.71 -2.84 0.26
CA TYR A 38 8.30 -3.68 1.30
C TYR A 38 7.25 -4.51 1.99
N ILE A 39 7.66 -5.65 2.50
CA ILE A 39 6.84 -6.47 3.39
C ILE A 39 7.53 -6.60 4.74
N GLN A 40 6.72 -6.78 5.78
CA GLN A 40 7.21 -7.11 7.10
C GLN A 40 6.74 -8.55 7.39
N PRO A 41 7.64 -9.55 7.32
CA PRO A 41 7.23 -10.96 7.46
C PRO A 41 6.56 -11.24 8.80
N ARG A 42 7.04 -10.58 9.85
CA ARG A 42 6.45 -10.64 11.19
C ARG A 42 6.51 -9.28 11.84
N SER A 43 5.57 -9.01 12.73
CA SER A 43 5.55 -7.78 13.51
C SER A 43 6.88 -7.60 14.26
N GLY A 44 7.47 -6.43 14.12
CA GLY A 44 8.75 -6.09 14.75
C GLY A 44 9.99 -6.55 13.99
N GLU A 45 9.84 -7.31 12.90
CA GLU A 45 10.97 -7.70 12.06
C GLU A 45 11.35 -6.61 11.07
N THR A 46 12.56 -6.75 10.50
CA THR A 46 13.08 -5.85 9.47
C THR A 46 12.21 -5.91 8.23
N MET A 47 11.98 -4.76 7.62
CA MET A 47 11.31 -4.67 6.32
C MET A 47 12.14 -5.33 5.24
N VAL A 48 11.48 -6.05 4.35
CA VAL A 48 12.13 -6.75 3.22
C VAL A 48 11.61 -6.15 1.93
N LEU A 49 12.53 -5.76 1.04
CA LEU A 49 12.15 -5.26 -0.28
C LEU A 49 11.45 -6.37 -1.07
N TYR A 50 10.23 -6.11 -1.51
CA TYR A 50 9.42 -7.08 -2.25
C TYR A 50 9.32 -6.76 -3.73
N ALA A 51 9.16 -5.49 -4.08
CA ALA A 51 9.07 -5.05 -5.47
C ALA A 51 9.71 -3.68 -5.63
N LYS A 52 10.46 -3.52 -6.72
CA LYS A 52 11.15 -2.27 -7.02
C LYS A 52 10.25 -1.29 -7.75
N ARG A 53 10.55 0.01 -7.59
CA ARG A 53 9.76 1.12 -8.14
C ARG A 53 9.64 1.13 -9.66
N ASP A 54 10.58 0.56 -10.37
CA ASP A 54 10.67 0.59 -11.82
C ASP A 54 10.20 -0.69 -12.50
N VAL A 55 9.71 -1.65 -11.72
CA VAL A 55 9.20 -2.94 -12.21
C VAL A 55 7.69 -2.98 -12.05
N ALA A 56 6.98 -3.42 -13.09
CA ALA A 56 5.53 -3.56 -13.03
C ALA A 56 5.11 -4.57 -11.94
N PHE A 57 4.09 -4.21 -11.17
CA PHE A 57 3.55 -5.07 -10.13
C PHE A 57 2.67 -6.15 -10.76
N GLY A 58 3.18 -7.37 -10.83
CA GLY A 58 2.56 -8.46 -11.58
C GLY A 58 1.55 -9.26 -10.78
N LEU A 59 0.73 -10.03 -11.52
CA LEU A 59 -0.32 -10.87 -10.93
C LEU A 59 0.24 -11.93 -9.98
N ALA A 60 1.38 -12.54 -10.30
CA ALA A 60 1.99 -13.55 -9.45
C ALA A 60 2.39 -12.97 -8.09
N ALA A 61 2.95 -11.77 -8.07
CA ALA A 61 3.32 -11.09 -6.84
C ALA A 61 2.07 -10.77 -5.99
N LEU A 62 1.04 -10.22 -6.63
CA LEU A 62 -0.22 -9.92 -5.95
C LEU A 62 -0.84 -11.18 -5.34
N ARG A 63 -0.92 -12.26 -6.11
CA ARG A 63 -1.51 -13.51 -5.64
C ARG A 63 -0.77 -14.12 -4.46
N ARG A 64 0.55 -14.08 -4.46
CA ARG A 64 1.34 -14.56 -3.32
C ARG A 64 1.00 -13.82 -2.05
N LEU A 65 0.89 -12.49 -2.13
CA LEU A 65 0.54 -11.67 -0.98
C LEU A 65 -0.87 -11.97 -0.50
N GLN A 66 -1.84 -12.12 -1.41
CA GLN A 66 -3.22 -12.46 -1.07
C GLN A 66 -3.33 -13.84 -0.43
N GLN A 67 -2.61 -14.83 -0.95
CA GLN A 67 -2.59 -16.19 -0.40
C GLN A 67 -1.97 -16.24 0.98
N SER A 68 -1.06 -15.34 1.28
CA SER A 68 -0.45 -15.21 2.61
C SER A 68 -1.26 -14.31 3.55
N HIS A 69 -2.47 -13.92 3.15
CA HIS A 69 -3.37 -13.06 3.93
C HIS A 69 -2.77 -11.69 4.25
N VAL A 70 -1.90 -11.18 3.40
CA VAL A 70 -1.32 -9.87 3.53
C VAL A 70 -2.36 -8.82 3.12
N GLN A 71 -2.69 -7.91 4.04
CA GLN A 71 -3.63 -6.83 3.79
C GLN A 71 -2.92 -5.50 3.54
N TYR A 72 -1.74 -5.34 4.10
CA TYR A 72 -0.96 -4.12 3.99
C TYR A 72 0.47 -4.44 3.58
N VAL A 73 1.01 -3.58 2.72
CA VAL A 73 2.43 -3.57 2.39
C VAL A 73 3.00 -2.23 2.86
N TYR A 74 4.29 -2.04 2.73
CA TYR A 74 4.95 -0.85 3.26
C TYR A 74 5.72 -0.14 2.16
N ILE A 75 5.79 1.17 2.26
CA ILE A 75 6.62 2.00 1.39
C ILE A 75 7.58 2.82 2.25
N ASP A 76 8.68 3.24 1.65
CA ASP A 76 9.58 4.20 2.31
C ASP A 76 8.83 5.52 2.50
N ALA A 77 8.93 6.09 3.70
CA ALA A 77 8.26 7.35 4.01
C ALA A 77 8.70 8.48 3.06
N ALA A 78 9.93 8.45 2.57
CA ALA A 78 10.42 9.40 1.59
C ALA A 78 9.70 9.32 0.23
N GLN A 79 9.01 8.20 -0.03
CA GLN A 79 8.27 7.98 -1.29
C GLN A 79 6.76 8.21 -1.15
N GLN A 80 6.31 8.83 -0.07
CA GLN A 80 4.89 9.11 0.14
C GLN A 80 4.31 9.98 -0.98
N GLY A 81 5.08 10.92 -1.50
CA GLY A 81 4.65 11.77 -2.61
C GLY A 81 4.41 10.99 -3.89
N GLU A 82 5.27 10.03 -4.19
CA GLU A 82 5.12 9.15 -5.35
C GLU A 82 3.89 8.26 -5.21
N TYR A 83 3.62 7.77 -4.00
CA TYR A 83 2.41 7.00 -3.72
C TYR A 83 1.16 7.83 -3.96
N ARG A 84 1.13 9.07 -3.50
CA ARG A 84 -0.01 9.97 -3.71
C ARG A 84 -0.28 10.19 -5.20
N LEU A 85 0.76 10.45 -5.99
CA LEU A 85 0.62 10.62 -7.43
C LEU A 85 0.10 9.35 -8.10
N TYR A 86 0.57 8.20 -7.66
CA TYR A 86 0.12 6.92 -8.16
C TYR A 86 -1.38 6.72 -7.89
N ILE A 87 -1.83 6.99 -6.67
CA ILE A 87 -3.25 6.86 -6.31
C ILE A 87 -4.10 7.84 -7.10
N GLU A 88 -3.66 9.09 -7.26
CA GLU A 88 -4.39 10.08 -8.06
C GLU A 88 -4.59 9.61 -9.50
N SER A 89 -3.55 9.03 -10.11
CA SER A 89 -3.64 8.55 -11.50
C SER A 89 -4.51 7.30 -11.65
N HIS A 90 -4.67 6.50 -10.60
CA HIS A 90 -5.47 5.27 -10.62
C HIS A 90 -6.82 5.40 -9.89
N MET A 91 -7.18 6.61 -9.47
CA MET A 91 -8.38 6.84 -8.69
C MET A 91 -9.66 6.32 -9.34
N PRO A 92 -9.91 6.56 -10.66
CA PRO A 92 -11.12 6.03 -11.30
C PRO A 92 -11.21 4.51 -11.22
N ASP A 93 -10.11 3.80 -11.41
CA ASP A 93 -10.07 2.35 -11.33
C ASP A 93 -10.35 1.85 -9.92
N ILE A 94 -9.77 2.51 -8.93
CA ILE A 94 -9.95 2.14 -7.52
C ILE A 94 -11.40 2.35 -7.10
N LEU A 95 -11.96 3.52 -7.38
CA LEU A 95 -13.34 3.85 -7.00
C LEU A 95 -14.36 2.98 -7.73
N GLY A 96 -14.07 2.58 -8.98
CA GLY A 96 -14.94 1.74 -9.77
C GLY A 96 -14.76 0.23 -9.57
N ASP A 97 -13.80 -0.18 -8.74
CA ASP A 97 -13.51 -1.60 -8.54
C ASP A 97 -14.48 -2.21 -7.53
N PRO A 98 -15.37 -3.14 -7.96
CA PRO A 98 -16.34 -3.75 -7.05
C PRO A 98 -15.71 -4.73 -6.08
N SER A 99 -14.48 -5.19 -6.32
CA SER A 99 -13.78 -6.09 -5.40
C SER A 99 -13.22 -5.38 -4.18
N ILE A 100 -13.11 -4.06 -4.22
CA ILE A 100 -12.65 -3.25 -3.10
C ILE A 100 -13.84 -2.75 -2.31
N GLN A 101 -13.88 -3.05 -1.02
CA GLN A 101 -14.96 -2.59 -0.15
C GLN A 101 -14.90 -1.08 0.05
N VAL A 102 -16.04 -0.47 0.32
CA VAL A 102 -16.15 0.98 0.53
C VAL A 102 -15.21 1.45 1.65
N ALA A 103 -15.11 0.70 2.73
CA ALA A 103 -14.22 1.03 3.84
C ALA A 103 -12.75 1.05 3.41
N GLU A 104 -12.34 0.12 2.56
CA GLU A 104 -10.99 0.09 2.03
C GLU A 104 -10.72 1.25 1.07
N LYS A 105 -11.70 1.62 0.26
CA LYS A 105 -11.60 2.80 -0.61
C LYS A 105 -11.37 4.06 0.22
N ALA A 106 -12.06 4.18 1.34
CA ALA A 106 -11.87 5.30 2.26
C ALA A 106 -10.46 5.31 2.86
N GLU A 107 -9.93 4.15 3.23
CA GLU A 107 -8.56 4.04 3.72
C GLU A 107 -7.54 4.48 2.67
N ILE A 108 -7.71 4.07 1.42
CA ILE A 108 -6.84 4.45 0.31
C ILE A 108 -6.85 5.97 0.13
N LEU A 109 -8.03 6.57 0.11
CA LEU A 109 -8.18 8.03 0.00
C LEU A 109 -7.52 8.75 1.17
N TYR A 110 -7.67 8.22 2.36
CA TYR A 110 -7.08 8.80 3.57
C TYR A 110 -5.55 8.84 3.49
N THR A 111 -4.93 7.75 3.05
CA THR A 111 -3.47 7.65 2.98
C THR A 111 -2.87 8.44 1.83
N SER A 112 -3.66 8.74 0.79
CA SER A 112 -3.20 9.52 -0.35
C SER A 112 -3.40 11.01 -0.18
N ALA A 113 -4.05 11.41 0.88
CA ALA A 113 -4.34 12.82 1.15
C ALA A 113 -3.08 13.62 1.54
#